data_7f79498d221b4d7292a5037bac2c862a
#
_entry.id   7f79498d221b4d7292a5037bac2c862a
#
_cell.length_a   1.000
_cell.length_b   1.000
_cell.length_c   1.000
_cell.angle_alpha   90.00
_cell.angle_beta   90.00
_cell.angle_gamma   90.00
#
_symmetry.space_group_name_H-M   'P 1'
#
loop_
_entity.id
_entity.type
_entity.pdbx_description
1 polymer ?
#
loop_
_entity_poly.entity_id
_entity_poly.type
_entity_poly.pdbx_seq_one_letter_code
_entity_poly.pdbx_strand_id
1 'polypeptide(L)'
;MVCLLIGVFLIFFRISRHSPMYDKGYIVILGCAIRSDGTLYPLIRGRVDRALAFAEEQVAAGGPEPVFIPSGGKGDDEPLSEAEAMANYLYSKGIPEDRVFPETRSVNTKENMRFSNEIAQRVCPGTSGAFSTTNYHVFRSGVIASGQELDLDGMGARTKWYFWPNALIREFIGLIVDDLKEVILVSGIIVLACTAIFIVIR
;
A
#
# COMPACT_ATOMS: atom_id res chain seq x y z
N MET A 1 -12.85 -26.30 -1.71
CA MET A 1 -11.49 -25.73 -1.66
C MET A 1 -11.15 -24.93 -2.92
N VAL A 2 -11.20 -25.49 -4.14
CA VAL A 2 -10.90 -24.77 -5.40
C VAL A 2 -11.75 -23.51 -5.60
N CYS A 3 -13.06 -23.56 -5.37
CA CYS A 3 -13.96 -22.40 -5.51
C CYS A 3 -13.60 -21.26 -4.54
N LEU A 4 -13.14 -21.58 -3.34
CA LEU A 4 -12.71 -20.58 -2.35
C LEU A 4 -11.42 -19.89 -2.80
N LEU A 5 -10.45 -20.62 -3.34
CA LEU A 5 -9.23 -20.07 -3.90
C LEU A 5 -9.51 -19.18 -5.12
N ILE A 6 -10.42 -19.60 -6.01
CA ILE A 6 -10.87 -18.79 -7.14
C ILE A 6 -11.55 -17.51 -6.65
N GLY A 7 -12.43 -17.59 -5.64
CA GLY A 7 -13.11 -16.43 -5.05
C GLY A 7 -12.12 -15.43 -4.47
N VAL A 8 -11.17 -15.89 -3.68
CA VAL A 8 -10.10 -15.04 -3.11
C VAL A 8 -9.27 -14.39 -4.23
N PHE A 9 -8.90 -15.15 -5.26
CA PHE A 9 -8.15 -14.62 -6.41
C PHE A 9 -8.94 -13.54 -7.16
N LEU A 10 -10.25 -13.74 -7.40
CA LEU A 10 -11.10 -12.76 -8.07
C LEU A 10 -11.25 -11.47 -7.25
N ILE A 11 -11.44 -11.59 -5.93
CA ILE A 11 -11.51 -10.43 -5.01
C ILE A 11 -10.17 -9.67 -5.05
N PHE A 12 -9.06 -10.37 -4.91
CA PHE A 12 -7.72 -9.79 -4.97
C PHE A 12 -7.48 -9.06 -6.30
N PHE A 13 -7.85 -9.69 -7.42
CA PHE A 13 -7.71 -9.12 -8.76
C PHE A 13 -8.59 -7.87 -8.97
N ARG A 14 -9.81 -7.89 -8.42
CA ARG A 14 -10.71 -6.74 -8.47
C ARG A 14 -10.17 -5.56 -7.67
N ILE A 15 -9.70 -5.81 -6.44
CA ILE A 15 -9.11 -4.78 -5.57
C ILE A 15 -7.84 -4.19 -6.20
N SER A 16 -6.99 -5.04 -6.78
CA SER A 16 -5.74 -4.61 -7.45
C SER A 16 -5.96 -3.71 -8.67
N ARG A 17 -7.19 -3.68 -9.22
CA ARG A 17 -7.60 -2.85 -10.38
C ARG A 17 -8.52 -1.70 -10.00
N HIS A 18 -8.87 -1.59 -8.73
CA HIS A 18 -9.69 -0.48 -8.26
C HIS A 18 -8.95 0.85 -8.48
N SER A 19 -9.68 1.87 -8.93
CA SER A 19 -9.22 3.25 -8.95
C SER A 19 -10.03 4.03 -7.92
N PRO A 20 -9.39 4.81 -7.04
CA PRO A 20 -10.09 5.67 -6.10
C PRO A 20 -11.04 6.67 -6.79
N MET A 21 -11.96 7.24 -6.04
CA MET A 21 -12.75 8.39 -6.52
C MET A 21 -11.84 9.61 -6.68
N TYR A 22 -12.20 10.51 -7.59
CA TYR A 22 -11.43 11.72 -7.90
C TYR A 22 -11.76 12.88 -6.92
N ASP A 23 -11.60 12.61 -5.63
CA ASP A 23 -11.89 13.54 -4.53
C ASP A 23 -10.78 13.59 -3.48
N LYS A 24 -9.59 13.04 -3.79
CA LYS A 24 -8.51 12.86 -2.84
C LYS A 24 -7.70 14.13 -2.63
N GLY A 25 -7.54 14.54 -1.35
CA GLY A 25 -6.70 15.68 -1.00
C GLY A 25 -5.21 15.33 -0.95
N TYR A 26 -4.86 14.06 -0.74
CA TYR A 26 -3.47 13.62 -0.70
C TYR A 26 -3.27 12.20 -1.23
N ILE A 27 -2.04 11.93 -1.66
CA ILE A 27 -1.62 10.61 -2.17
C ILE A 27 -0.36 10.16 -1.42
N VAL A 28 -0.48 9.10 -0.63
CA VAL A 28 0.67 8.42 -0.02
C VAL A 28 1.32 7.52 -1.05
N ILE A 29 2.65 7.61 -1.21
CA ILE A 29 3.39 6.73 -2.13
C ILE A 29 4.28 5.81 -1.29
N LEU A 30 3.95 4.51 -1.25
CA LEU A 30 4.67 3.56 -0.43
C LEU A 30 6.01 3.17 -1.05
N GLY A 31 7.07 3.27 -0.27
CA GLY A 31 8.42 2.86 -0.64
C GLY A 31 8.61 1.35 -0.74
N CYS A 32 9.72 0.90 -1.32
CA CYS A 32 10.09 -0.53 -1.39
C CYS A 32 11.57 -0.81 -1.66
N ALA A 33 12.45 0.03 -1.56
CA ALA A 33 13.88 -0.02 -1.81
C ALA A 33 14.31 0.85 -3.01
N ILE A 34 15.50 1.41 -2.89
CA ILE A 34 16.17 2.21 -3.91
C ILE A 34 17.51 1.60 -4.28
N ARG A 35 18.15 2.10 -5.32
CA ARG A 35 19.50 1.69 -5.69
C ARG A 35 20.55 2.35 -4.83
N SER A 36 21.73 1.74 -4.78
CA SER A 36 22.90 2.30 -4.08
C SER A 36 23.38 3.66 -4.62
N ASP A 37 22.97 4.05 -5.82
CA ASP A 37 23.19 5.37 -6.40
C ASP A 37 22.09 6.39 -6.05
N GLY A 38 21.08 6.00 -5.27
CA GLY A 38 19.92 6.83 -4.88
C GLY A 38 18.83 6.88 -5.93
N THR A 39 18.96 6.20 -7.07
CA THR A 39 17.92 6.17 -8.10
C THR A 39 16.84 5.14 -7.82
N LEU A 40 15.64 5.39 -8.36
CA LEU A 40 14.49 4.49 -8.15
C LEU A 40 14.59 3.21 -8.98
N TYR A 41 14.35 2.07 -8.36
CA TYR A 41 14.06 0.84 -9.11
C TYR A 41 12.75 0.97 -9.91
N PRO A 42 12.55 0.17 -10.98
CA PRO A 42 11.33 0.24 -11.80
C PRO A 42 10.03 0.04 -10.99
N LEU A 43 10.05 -0.74 -9.91
CA LEU A 43 8.87 -0.97 -9.07
C LEU A 43 8.45 0.28 -8.29
N ILE A 44 9.38 0.93 -7.61
CA ILE A 44 9.09 2.15 -6.84
C ILE A 44 8.78 3.32 -7.78
N ARG A 45 9.50 3.43 -8.92
CA ARG A 45 9.17 4.41 -9.97
C ARG A 45 7.73 4.22 -10.45
N GLY A 46 7.31 2.99 -10.73
CA GLY A 46 5.95 2.69 -11.16
C GLY A 46 4.88 3.15 -10.16
N ARG A 47 5.17 3.12 -8.87
CA ARG A 47 4.27 3.65 -7.82
C ARG A 47 4.14 5.17 -7.91
N VAL A 48 5.26 5.88 -8.09
CA VAL A 48 5.25 7.33 -8.27
C VAL A 48 4.52 7.72 -9.57
N ASP A 49 4.82 7.04 -10.67
CA ASP A 49 4.16 7.28 -11.97
C ASP A 49 2.65 7.02 -11.89
N ARG A 50 2.20 6.01 -11.13
CA ARG A 50 0.76 5.76 -10.91
C ARG A 50 0.09 6.86 -10.08
N ALA A 51 0.79 7.37 -9.06
CA ALA A 51 0.31 8.50 -8.26
C ALA A 51 0.18 9.77 -9.11
N LEU A 52 1.16 10.06 -9.95
CA LEU A 52 1.12 11.20 -10.88
C LEU A 52 -0.03 11.07 -11.88
N ALA A 53 -0.16 9.92 -12.52
CA ALA A 53 -1.25 9.68 -13.47
C ALA A 53 -2.64 9.84 -12.82
N PHE A 54 -2.82 9.36 -11.58
CA PHE A 54 -4.07 9.54 -10.86
C PHE A 54 -4.33 11.02 -10.52
N ALA A 55 -3.32 11.77 -10.11
CA ALA A 55 -3.47 13.20 -9.83
C ALA A 55 -3.87 13.97 -11.10
N GLU A 56 -3.27 13.66 -12.25
CA GLU A 56 -3.65 14.23 -13.55
C GLU A 56 -5.08 13.86 -13.94
N GLU A 57 -5.46 12.58 -13.81
CA GLU A 57 -6.83 12.08 -14.07
C GLU A 57 -7.86 12.81 -13.19
N GLN A 58 -7.55 12.99 -11.89
CA GLN A 58 -8.41 13.66 -10.93
C GLN A 58 -8.63 15.14 -11.29
N VAL A 59 -7.55 15.87 -11.56
CA VAL A 59 -7.63 17.29 -11.95
C VAL A 59 -8.39 17.44 -13.28
N ALA A 60 -8.14 16.58 -14.26
CA ALA A 60 -8.86 16.57 -15.53
C ALA A 60 -10.36 16.29 -15.37
N ALA A 61 -10.75 15.53 -14.33
CA ALA A 61 -12.14 15.27 -13.96
C ALA A 61 -12.77 16.41 -13.11
N GLY A 62 -12.06 17.49 -12.83
CA GLY A 62 -12.53 18.61 -12.01
C GLY A 62 -12.38 18.39 -10.49
N GLY A 63 -11.66 17.36 -10.07
CA GLY A 63 -11.34 17.12 -8.67
C GLY A 63 -10.21 18.03 -8.14
N PRO A 64 -9.97 18.00 -6.82
CA PRO A 64 -8.92 18.83 -6.21
C PRO A 64 -7.53 18.38 -6.65
N GLU A 65 -6.58 19.29 -6.62
CA GLU A 65 -5.18 19.00 -6.87
C GLU A 65 -4.54 18.42 -5.60
N PRO A 66 -4.12 17.11 -5.58
CA PRO A 66 -3.67 16.47 -4.35
C PRO A 66 -2.22 16.83 -4.01
N VAL A 67 -1.85 16.73 -2.72
CA VAL A 67 -0.46 16.73 -2.29
C VAL A 67 0.10 15.31 -2.30
N PHE A 68 1.42 15.18 -2.40
CA PHE A 68 2.12 13.90 -2.41
C PHE A 68 2.86 13.67 -1.11
N ILE A 69 2.70 12.48 -0.53
CA ILE A 69 3.39 12.06 0.68
C ILE A 69 4.17 10.78 0.35
N PRO A 70 5.37 10.90 -0.26
CA PRO A 70 6.25 9.76 -0.41
C PRO A 70 6.70 9.27 0.97
N SER A 71 6.59 7.95 1.24
CA SER A 71 6.83 7.37 2.55
C SER A 71 7.72 6.14 2.47
N GLY A 72 8.77 6.16 3.27
CA GLY A 72 9.75 5.10 3.39
C GLY A 72 11.06 5.61 3.98
N GLY A 73 11.55 4.92 4.98
CA GLY A 73 12.79 5.25 5.65
C GLY A 73 14.03 4.97 4.81
N LYS A 74 15.18 5.03 5.46
CA LYS A 74 16.49 4.76 4.86
C LYS A 74 16.95 3.36 5.26
N GLY A 75 17.21 2.50 4.29
CA GLY A 75 17.88 1.23 4.50
C GLY A 75 19.37 1.40 4.83
N ASP A 76 19.99 0.39 5.44
CA ASP A 76 21.38 0.44 5.89
C ASP A 76 22.38 0.71 4.74
N ASP A 77 22.13 0.18 3.56
CA ASP A 77 22.97 0.31 2.37
C ASP A 77 22.49 1.41 1.39
N GLU A 78 21.51 2.22 1.79
CA GLU A 78 20.94 3.25 0.94
C GLU A 78 21.59 4.63 1.21
N PRO A 79 21.85 5.47 0.18
CA PRO A 79 22.47 6.79 0.38
C PRO A 79 21.52 7.82 0.98
N LEU A 80 20.21 7.68 0.71
CA LEU A 80 19.10 8.52 1.19
C LEU A 80 17.88 7.64 1.50
N SER A 81 16.85 8.21 2.11
CA SER A 81 15.60 7.48 2.36
C SER A 81 14.83 7.23 1.05
N GLU A 82 14.01 6.18 1.03
CA GLU A 82 13.11 5.90 -0.10
C GLU A 82 12.19 7.09 -0.38
N ALA A 83 11.71 7.76 0.68
CA ALA A 83 10.86 8.95 0.58
C ALA A 83 11.57 10.12 -0.12
N GLU A 84 12.83 10.41 0.24
CA GLU A 84 13.62 11.46 -0.41
C GLU A 84 13.91 11.13 -1.89
N ALA A 85 14.22 9.88 -2.20
CA ALA A 85 14.43 9.44 -3.58
C ALA A 85 13.16 9.63 -4.43
N MET A 86 11.99 9.30 -3.88
CA MET A 86 10.70 9.51 -4.54
C MET A 86 10.37 11.00 -4.69
N ALA A 87 10.67 11.83 -3.67
CA ALA A 87 10.48 13.27 -3.72
C ALA A 87 11.34 13.91 -4.83
N ASN A 88 12.62 13.53 -4.91
CA ASN A 88 13.50 13.99 -5.99
C ASN A 88 12.97 13.63 -7.39
N TYR A 89 12.38 12.44 -7.52
CA TYR A 89 11.75 12.03 -8.76
C TYR A 89 10.48 12.86 -9.06
N LEU A 90 9.64 13.16 -8.07
CA LEU A 90 8.48 14.06 -8.22
C LEU A 90 8.92 15.47 -8.67
N TYR A 91 9.97 16.04 -8.06
CA TYR A 91 10.52 17.32 -8.45
C TYR A 91 11.03 17.30 -9.90
N SER A 92 11.69 16.22 -10.32
CA SER A 92 12.14 16.06 -11.72
C SER A 92 10.98 15.97 -12.72
N LYS A 93 9.75 15.68 -12.25
CA LYS A 93 8.50 15.68 -13.04
C LYS A 93 7.78 17.03 -13.00
N GLY A 94 8.35 18.03 -12.34
CA GLY A 94 7.78 19.37 -12.27
C GLY A 94 6.78 19.58 -11.13
N ILE A 95 6.66 18.63 -10.19
CA ILE A 95 5.84 18.84 -8.99
C ILE A 95 6.55 19.82 -8.06
N PRO A 96 5.91 20.93 -7.65
CA PRO A 96 6.51 21.93 -6.78
C PRO A 96 6.74 21.41 -5.36
N GLU A 97 7.75 21.93 -4.67
CA GLU A 97 8.19 21.46 -3.35
C GLU A 97 7.11 21.61 -2.28
N ASP A 98 6.29 22.65 -2.34
CA ASP A 98 5.18 22.91 -1.42
C ASP A 98 4.03 21.91 -1.51
N ARG A 99 4.09 20.99 -2.48
CA ARG A 99 3.14 19.90 -2.66
C ARG A 99 3.71 18.52 -2.36
N VAL A 100 4.95 18.42 -1.90
CA VAL A 100 5.62 17.14 -1.61
C VAL A 100 6.11 17.11 -0.17
N PHE A 101 5.59 16.19 0.63
CA PHE A 101 5.87 16.07 2.07
C PHE A 101 6.47 14.69 2.39
N PRO A 102 7.80 14.50 2.28
CA PRO A 102 8.43 13.20 2.48
C PRO A 102 8.32 12.72 3.93
N GLU A 103 7.94 11.46 4.11
CA GLU A 103 7.95 10.74 5.38
C GLU A 103 9.13 9.75 5.39
N THR A 104 10.14 10.02 6.21
CA THR A 104 11.46 9.34 6.17
C THR A 104 11.75 8.43 7.36
N ARG A 105 10.81 8.27 8.31
CA ARG A 105 11.04 7.56 9.59
C ARG A 105 10.57 6.12 9.61
N SER A 106 9.66 5.78 8.73
CA SER A 106 9.00 4.49 8.71
C SER A 106 9.93 3.36 8.27
N VAL A 107 9.80 2.19 8.92
CA VAL A 107 10.58 0.98 8.61
C VAL A 107 9.69 -0.19 8.13
N ASN A 108 8.37 0.00 8.12
CA ASN A 108 7.40 -1.00 7.68
C ASN A 108 6.10 -0.34 7.17
N THR A 109 5.24 -1.13 6.51
CA THR A 109 4.00 -0.62 5.91
C THR A 109 3.03 -0.01 6.94
N LYS A 110 2.96 -0.54 8.17
CA LYS A 110 2.09 0.01 9.24
C LYS A 110 2.55 1.42 9.62
N GLU A 111 3.84 1.62 9.74
CA GLU A 111 4.42 2.93 10.04
C GLU A 111 4.31 3.89 8.86
N ASN A 112 4.54 3.41 7.62
CA ASN A 112 4.32 4.21 6.41
C ASN A 112 2.92 4.83 6.43
N MET A 113 1.88 4.03 6.66
CA MET A 113 0.50 4.51 6.70
C MET A 113 0.26 5.50 7.84
N ARG A 114 0.68 5.15 9.06
CA ARG A 114 0.47 5.97 10.25
C ARG A 114 1.17 7.32 10.15
N PHE A 115 2.48 7.32 9.83
CA PHE A 115 3.25 8.56 9.79
C PHE A 115 2.86 9.45 8.61
N SER A 116 2.48 8.85 7.47
CA SER A 116 1.92 9.62 6.36
C SER A 116 0.58 10.26 6.72
N ASN A 117 -0.28 9.56 7.46
CA ASN A 117 -1.53 10.14 7.94
C ASN A 117 -1.28 11.30 8.92
N GLU A 118 -0.28 11.18 9.82
CA GLU A 118 0.11 12.28 10.72
C GLU A 118 0.54 13.55 9.92
N ILE A 119 1.20 13.37 8.77
CA ILE A 119 1.54 14.46 7.86
C ILE A 119 0.28 15.00 7.19
N ALA A 120 -0.55 14.13 6.62
CA ALA A 120 -1.78 14.50 5.93
C ALA A 120 -2.72 15.33 6.81
N GLN A 121 -2.91 14.93 8.08
CA GLN A 121 -3.75 15.67 9.03
C GLN A 121 -3.22 17.10 9.32
N ARG A 122 -1.93 17.37 9.11
CA ARG A 122 -1.34 18.70 9.28
C ARG A 122 -1.44 19.55 8.01
N VAL A 123 -1.26 18.95 6.83
CA VAL A 123 -1.16 19.71 5.56
C VAL A 123 -2.49 19.79 4.81
N CYS A 124 -3.38 18.81 4.99
CA CYS A 124 -4.71 18.77 4.36
C CYS A 124 -5.76 18.13 5.30
N PRO A 125 -6.05 18.77 6.45
CA PRO A 125 -6.95 18.21 7.45
C PRO A 125 -8.36 18.00 6.90
N GLY A 126 -9.00 16.88 7.31
CA GLY A 126 -10.38 16.58 6.95
C GLY A 126 -10.61 16.12 5.51
N THR A 127 -9.54 15.84 4.75
CA THR A 127 -9.65 15.30 3.40
C THR A 127 -9.41 13.79 3.39
N SER A 128 -10.08 13.07 2.47
CA SER A 128 -9.78 11.67 2.20
C SER A 128 -8.50 11.53 1.40
N GLY A 129 -7.82 10.39 1.53
CA GLY A 129 -6.56 10.12 0.86
C GLY A 129 -6.60 8.92 -0.06
N ALA A 130 -5.55 8.79 -0.86
CA ALA A 130 -5.26 7.57 -1.58
C ALA A 130 -3.83 7.10 -1.28
N PHE A 131 -3.55 5.80 -1.48
CA PHE A 131 -2.18 5.31 -1.46
C PHE A 131 -1.82 4.61 -2.76
N SER A 132 -0.60 4.82 -3.22
CA SER A 132 -0.03 4.17 -4.40
C SER A 132 0.99 3.12 -4.00
N THR A 133 0.81 1.90 -4.49
CA THR A 133 1.74 0.78 -4.29
C THR A 133 1.72 -0.15 -5.51
N THR A 134 2.48 -1.26 -5.49
CA THR A 134 2.40 -2.28 -6.54
C THR A 134 1.06 -3.03 -6.47
N ASN A 135 0.51 -3.41 -7.61
CA ASN A 135 -0.82 -4.03 -7.72
C ASN A 135 -1.01 -5.26 -6.83
N TYR A 136 0.01 -6.09 -6.63
CA TYR A 136 -0.06 -7.25 -5.73
C TYR A 136 -0.02 -6.88 -4.23
N HIS A 137 0.41 -5.67 -3.89
CA HIS A 137 0.52 -5.20 -2.50
C HIS A 137 -0.68 -4.36 -2.04
N VAL A 138 -1.57 -3.95 -2.96
CA VAL A 138 -2.73 -3.09 -2.66
C VAL A 138 -3.62 -3.70 -1.59
N PHE A 139 -3.91 -5.00 -1.69
CA PHE A 139 -4.80 -5.69 -0.75
C PHE A 139 -4.26 -5.64 0.68
N ARG A 140 -3.01 -6.09 0.91
CA ARG A 140 -2.40 -6.07 2.25
C ARG A 140 -2.26 -4.65 2.79
N SER A 141 -1.86 -3.70 1.96
CA SER A 141 -1.80 -2.29 2.37
C SER A 141 -3.17 -1.72 2.75
N GLY A 142 -4.24 -2.11 2.04
CA GLY A 142 -5.61 -1.72 2.37
C GLY A 142 -6.08 -2.32 3.69
N VAL A 143 -5.77 -3.59 3.97
CA VAL A 143 -6.05 -4.22 5.28
C VAL A 143 -5.33 -3.49 6.40
N ILE A 144 -4.05 -3.14 6.20
CA ILE A 144 -3.26 -2.38 7.19
C ILE A 144 -3.86 -0.98 7.43
N ALA A 145 -4.26 -0.26 6.38
CA ALA A 145 -4.89 1.05 6.49
C ALA A 145 -6.22 0.96 7.24
N SER A 146 -7.08 0.01 6.88
CA SER A 146 -8.36 -0.24 7.54
C SER A 146 -8.20 -0.62 9.01
N GLY A 147 -7.21 -1.46 9.35
CA GLY A 147 -6.90 -1.82 10.74
C GLY A 147 -6.38 -0.66 11.59
N GLN A 148 -6.00 0.46 10.98
CA GLN A 148 -5.63 1.72 11.62
C GLN A 148 -6.73 2.79 11.50
N GLU A 149 -7.92 2.43 11.02
CA GLU A 149 -9.06 3.34 10.81
C GLU A 149 -8.73 4.53 9.89
N LEU A 150 -7.84 4.32 8.91
CA LEU A 150 -7.44 5.35 7.96
C LEU A 150 -8.37 5.35 6.74
N ASP A 151 -8.87 6.53 6.36
CA ASP A 151 -9.65 6.74 5.13
C ASP A 151 -8.73 6.87 3.92
N LEU A 152 -8.23 5.71 3.45
CA LEU A 152 -7.25 5.59 2.38
C LEU A 152 -7.69 4.58 1.33
N ASP A 153 -7.93 5.06 0.12
CA ASP A 153 -8.20 4.19 -1.04
C ASP A 153 -6.91 3.74 -1.75
N GLY A 154 -6.84 2.47 -2.08
CA GLY A 154 -5.65 1.88 -2.70
C GLY A 154 -5.63 1.96 -4.23
N MET A 155 -4.48 2.33 -4.81
CA MET A 155 -4.23 2.21 -6.24
C MET A 155 -2.96 1.41 -6.53
N GLY A 156 -3.05 0.51 -7.52
CA GLY A 156 -1.98 -0.42 -7.88
C GLY A 156 -1.19 0.02 -9.12
N ALA A 157 0.11 0.21 -8.97
CA ALA A 157 1.02 0.30 -10.11
C ALA A 157 1.16 -1.07 -10.79
N ARG A 158 1.08 -1.09 -12.12
CA ARG A 158 1.18 -2.33 -12.90
C ARG A 158 2.58 -2.94 -12.79
N THR A 159 2.61 -4.24 -12.53
CA THR A 159 3.85 -5.03 -12.54
C THR A 159 3.81 -6.10 -13.61
N LYS A 160 4.99 -6.56 -14.03
CA LYS A 160 5.10 -7.64 -15.02
C LYS A 160 4.58 -8.95 -14.40
N TRP A 161 3.89 -9.76 -15.18
CA TRP A 161 3.18 -10.96 -14.73
C TRP A 161 4.07 -11.99 -14.01
N TYR A 162 5.35 -12.09 -14.35
CA TYR A 162 6.28 -13.03 -13.74
C TYR A 162 6.66 -12.70 -12.28
N PHE A 163 6.34 -11.49 -11.78
CA PHE A 163 6.48 -11.16 -10.36
C PHE A 163 5.36 -11.75 -9.49
N TRP A 164 4.19 -12.03 -10.09
CA TRP A 164 2.99 -12.38 -9.35
C TRP A 164 3.09 -13.65 -8.50
N PRO A 165 3.67 -14.79 -8.96
CA PRO A 165 3.71 -15.99 -8.14
C PRO A 165 4.45 -15.79 -6.82
N ASN A 166 5.66 -15.23 -6.87
CA ASN A 166 6.45 -14.96 -5.68
C ASN A 166 5.83 -13.84 -4.81
N ALA A 167 5.28 -12.81 -5.44
CA ALA A 167 4.63 -11.72 -4.75
C ALA A 167 3.40 -12.19 -3.96
N LEU A 168 2.53 -13.02 -4.55
CA LEU A 168 1.34 -13.56 -3.89
C LEU A 168 1.70 -14.38 -2.65
N ILE A 169 2.71 -15.24 -2.74
CA ILE A 169 3.19 -16.03 -1.60
C ILE A 169 3.69 -15.09 -0.48
N ARG A 170 4.48 -14.08 -0.82
CA ARG A 170 5.01 -13.11 0.13
C ARG A 170 3.89 -12.30 0.79
N GLU A 171 2.92 -11.80 0.02
CA GLU A 171 1.80 -11.05 0.56
C GLU A 171 0.90 -11.91 1.46
N PHE A 172 0.68 -13.18 1.09
CA PHE A 172 -0.05 -14.12 1.93
C PHE A 172 0.66 -14.40 3.27
N ILE A 173 1.97 -14.64 3.23
CA ILE A 173 2.78 -14.81 4.45
C ILE A 173 2.74 -13.51 5.27
N GLY A 174 2.86 -12.34 4.64
CA GLY A 174 2.79 -11.04 5.31
C GLY A 174 1.47 -10.84 6.06
N LEU A 175 0.33 -11.19 5.47
CA LEU A 175 -0.97 -11.14 6.14
C LEU A 175 -1.03 -12.05 7.38
N ILE A 176 -0.53 -13.28 7.26
CA ILE A 176 -0.49 -14.23 8.39
C ILE A 176 0.39 -13.68 9.52
N VAL A 177 1.54 -13.10 9.20
CA VAL A 177 2.48 -12.55 10.20
C VAL A 177 1.94 -11.28 10.85
N ASP A 178 1.30 -10.41 10.07
CA ASP A 178 0.70 -9.16 10.55
C ASP A 178 -0.42 -9.40 11.57
N ASP A 179 -1.22 -10.49 11.38
CA ASP A 179 -2.36 -10.86 12.21
C ASP A 179 -2.19 -12.25 12.88
N LEU A 180 -0.95 -12.65 13.17
CA LEU A 180 -0.61 -13.99 13.65
C LEU A 180 -1.40 -14.42 14.90
N LYS A 181 -1.68 -13.48 15.82
CA LYS A 181 -2.47 -13.77 17.03
C LYS A 181 -3.91 -14.15 16.68
N GLU A 182 -4.54 -13.44 15.76
CA GLU A 182 -5.90 -13.73 15.30
C GLU A 182 -5.97 -15.03 14.51
N VAL A 183 -4.99 -15.27 13.64
CA VAL A 183 -4.87 -16.53 12.88
C VAL A 183 -4.73 -17.73 13.82
N ILE A 184 -3.90 -17.62 14.87
CA ILE A 184 -3.75 -18.68 15.88
C ILE A 184 -5.06 -18.90 16.65
N LEU A 185 -5.73 -17.83 17.06
CA LEU A 185 -6.99 -17.89 17.78
C LEU A 185 -8.09 -18.57 16.95
N VAL A 186 -8.30 -18.12 15.72
CA VAL A 186 -9.32 -18.67 14.81
C VAL A 186 -9.01 -20.14 14.47
N SER A 187 -7.74 -20.46 14.19
CA SER A 187 -7.32 -21.84 13.93
C SER A 187 -7.56 -22.73 15.15
N GLY A 188 -7.30 -22.25 16.35
CA GLY A 188 -7.58 -22.96 17.60
C GLY A 188 -9.07 -23.24 17.80
N ILE A 189 -9.93 -22.25 17.53
CA ILE A 189 -11.40 -22.41 17.60
C ILE A 189 -11.87 -23.46 16.58
N ILE A 190 -11.37 -23.43 15.35
CA ILE A 190 -11.74 -24.40 14.32
C ILE A 190 -11.34 -25.83 14.73
N VAL A 191 -10.11 -26.01 15.24
CA VAL A 191 -9.64 -27.32 15.73
C VAL A 191 -10.51 -27.84 16.88
N LEU A 192 -10.85 -26.99 17.85
CA LEU A 192 -11.72 -27.32 18.96
C LEU A 192 -13.13 -27.73 18.47
N ALA A 193 -13.72 -26.96 17.56
CA ALA A 193 -15.02 -27.27 16.97
C ALA A 193 -15.01 -28.59 16.21
N CYS A 194 -14.02 -28.85 15.37
CA CYS A 194 -13.86 -30.11 14.64
C CYS A 194 -13.69 -31.29 15.60
N THR A 195 -12.91 -31.12 16.66
CA THR A 195 -12.70 -32.15 17.68
C THR A 195 -14.00 -32.47 18.44
N ALA A 196 -14.75 -31.43 18.83
CA ALA A 196 -16.06 -31.60 19.48
C ALA A 196 -17.06 -32.33 18.58
N ILE A 197 -17.16 -31.96 17.32
CA ILE A 197 -18.00 -32.63 16.32
C ILE A 197 -17.60 -34.10 16.16
N PHE A 198 -16.30 -34.38 16.08
CA PHE A 198 -15.81 -35.75 15.97
C PHE A 198 -16.15 -36.61 17.17
N ILE A 199 -16.12 -36.05 18.40
CA ILE A 199 -16.49 -36.73 19.63
C ILE A 199 -18.00 -37.02 19.68
N VAL A 200 -18.84 -36.09 19.20
CA VAL A 200 -20.33 -36.25 19.23
C VAL A 200 -20.83 -37.25 18.19
N ILE A 201 -20.13 -37.39 17.04
CA ILE A 201 -20.51 -38.30 15.95
C ILE A 201 -20.01 -39.74 16.21
N ARG A 202 -19.11 -39.94 17.17
CA ARG A 202 -18.57 -41.27 17.53
C ARG A 202 -19.34 -41.89 18.67
#